data_5de2868e526e32fb239c7980e23b826e
#
_entry.id   5de2868e526e32fb239c7980e23b826e
#
_cell.length_a   1.000
_cell.length_b   1.000
_cell.length_c   1.000
_cell.angle_alpha   90.00
_cell.angle_beta   90.00
_cell.angle_gamma   90.00
#
_symmetry.space_group_name_H-M   'P 1'
#
loop_
_entity.id
_entity.type
_entity.pdbx_description
1 polymer ?
#
loop_
_entity_poly.entity_id
_entity_poly.type
_entity_poly.pdbx_seq_one_letter_code
_entity_poly.pdbx_strand_id
1 'polypeptide(L)'
;GRVIARPFVGDVGHFSRTGNRKDFAIAPPSPTICDYVHDAGRMVHAVGKIGDIFSMRGIDDLRKGKDAVLMQHIGDLAEQAADGAFVFANLVEFDSEYGHRRDPAGYGKHLEWFDAALADLLPKLHSDDLLIVTADHGNDPTWAGTDHTRERVPILVHGVGAKALGQIGFVDVAASIAAHLNVPYAGQGKSFL
;
A
#
# COMPACT_ATOMS: atom_id res chain seq x y z
N GLY A 1 10.27 2.76 11.68
CA GLY A 1 10.98 1.58 12.18
C GLY A 1 10.07 0.64 12.95
N ARG A 2 10.36 -0.66 12.90
CA ARG A 2 9.55 -1.70 13.54
C ARG A 2 10.45 -2.75 14.16
N VAL A 3 10.16 -3.16 15.41
CA VAL A 3 10.76 -4.32 16.06
C VAL A 3 9.70 -5.41 16.14
N ILE A 4 10.06 -6.63 15.74
CA ILE A 4 9.14 -7.76 15.73
C ILE A 4 9.62 -8.80 16.73
N ALA A 5 8.84 -9.07 17.77
CA ALA A 5 9.02 -10.21 18.66
C ALA A 5 8.34 -11.45 18.02
N ARG A 6 9.13 -12.50 17.87
CA ARG A 6 8.64 -13.81 17.35
C ARG A 6 8.96 -14.89 18.38
N PRO A 7 8.15 -15.04 19.45
CA PRO A 7 8.37 -16.05 20.47
C PRO A 7 8.35 -17.46 19.87
N PHE A 8 9.19 -18.32 20.42
CA PHE A 8 9.29 -19.72 20.04
C PHE A 8 9.37 -20.61 21.29
N VAL A 9 9.08 -21.89 21.12
CA VAL A 9 9.18 -22.92 22.15
C VAL A 9 9.98 -24.11 21.60
N GLY A 10 10.47 -24.98 22.47
CA GLY A 10 11.23 -26.17 22.13
C GLY A 10 12.71 -26.07 22.52
N ASP A 11 13.45 -27.13 22.22
CA ASP A 11 14.85 -27.29 22.55
C ASP A 11 15.76 -27.10 21.32
N VAL A 12 17.06 -27.07 21.52
CA VAL A 12 18.05 -26.90 20.45
C VAL A 12 17.84 -27.91 19.33
N GLY A 13 17.65 -27.42 18.12
CA GLY A 13 17.34 -28.20 16.91
C GLY A 13 15.86 -28.53 16.67
N HIS A 14 14.96 -28.20 17.62
CA HIS A 14 13.51 -28.48 17.52
C HIS A 14 12.65 -27.26 17.94
N PHE A 15 13.03 -26.06 17.52
CA PHE A 15 12.28 -24.85 17.82
C PHE A 15 11.05 -24.73 16.92
N SER A 16 9.92 -24.37 17.53
CA SER A 16 8.67 -24.04 16.84
C SER A 16 8.21 -22.62 17.18
N ARG A 17 7.81 -21.84 16.18
CA ARG A 17 7.25 -20.49 16.40
C ARG A 17 5.89 -20.59 17.07
N THR A 18 5.63 -19.72 18.03
CA THR A 18 4.31 -19.58 18.63
C THR A 18 3.46 -18.56 17.87
N GLY A 19 2.15 -18.55 18.13
CA GLY A 19 1.24 -17.52 17.63
C GLY A 19 1.37 -16.14 18.30
N ASN A 20 2.26 -16.01 19.30
CA ASN A 20 2.42 -14.80 20.12
C ASN A 20 3.34 -13.76 19.47
N ARG A 21 3.30 -13.63 18.13
CA ARG A 21 4.00 -12.56 17.42
C ARG A 21 3.47 -11.20 17.89
N LYS A 22 4.38 -10.28 18.18
CA LYS A 22 4.06 -8.90 18.50
C LYS A 22 4.96 -7.94 17.73
N ASP A 23 4.34 -7.04 17.02
CA ASP A 23 4.99 -5.98 16.27
C ASP A 23 4.96 -4.69 17.10
N PHE A 24 6.14 -4.11 17.34
CA PHE A 24 6.32 -2.83 18.00
C PHE A 24 6.70 -1.82 16.91
N ALA A 25 5.71 -1.13 16.37
CA ALA A 25 5.92 -0.08 15.40
C ALA A 25 6.28 1.24 16.09
N ILE A 26 7.17 2.00 15.47
CA ILE A 26 7.49 3.36 15.86
C ILE A 26 6.71 4.27 14.92
N ALA A 27 5.97 5.21 15.47
CA ALA A 27 5.26 6.21 14.67
C ALA A 27 6.23 6.96 13.75
N PRO A 28 5.81 7.39 12.56
CA PRO A 28 6.61 8.22 11.68
C PRO A 28 7.18 9.45 12.42
N PRO A 29 8.46 9.80 12.21
CA PRO A 29 9.10 10.89 12.95
C PRO A 29 8.59 12.29 12.58
N SER A 30 7.91 12.40 11.44
CA SER A 30 7.31 13.62 10.91
C SER A 30 5.93 13.32 10.33
N PRO A 31 5.09 14.37 10.10
CA PRO A 31 3.80 14.17 9.44
C PRO A 31 3.94 13.50 8.08
N THR A 32 3.03 12.59 7.79
CA THR A 32 2.88 11.87 6.52
C THR A 32 1.67 12.38 5.75
N ILE A 33 1.45 11.92 4.53
CA ILE A 33 0.25 12.28 3.77
C ILE A 33 -1.03 11.90 4.53
N CYS A 34 -1.03 10.82 5.30
CA CYS A 34 -2.18 10.46 6.14
C CYS A 34 -2.48 11.55 7.17
N ASP A 35 -1.46 12.10 7.84
CA ASP A 35 -1.63 13.19 8.78
C ASP A 35 -2.22 14.44 8.10
N TYR A 36 -1.67 14.84 6.97
CA TYR A 36 -2.13 16.04 6.26
C TYR A 36 -3.59 15.94 5.79
N VAL A 37 -4.00 14.77 5.32
CA VAL A 37 -5.39 14.53 4.89
C VAL A 37 -6.33 14.50 6.10
N HIS A 38 -5.95 13.79 7.17
CA HIS A 38 -6.71 13.72 8.42
C HIS A 38 -6.87 15.11 9.08
N ASP A 39 -5.78 15.87 9.18
CA ASP A 39 -5.76 17.20 9.79
C ASP A 39 -6.59 18.23 8.98
N ALA A 40 -6.77 17.98 7.68
CA ALA A 40 -7.67 18.72 6.82
C ALA A 40 -9.16 18.33 7.01
N GLY A 41 -9.48 17.44 7.95
CA GLY A 41 -10.83 16.98 8.26
C GLY A 41 -11.39 15.97 7.26
N ARG A 42 -10.53 15.27 6.52
CA ARG A 42 -10.92 14.24 5.55
C ARG A 42 -10.63 12.86 6.10
N MET A 43 -11.46 11.89 5.72
CA MET A 43 -11.32 10.50 6.15
C MET A 43 -10.12 9.82 5.47
N VAL A 44 -9.35 9.09 6.26
CA VAL A 44 -8.24 8.25 5.79
C VAL A 44 -8.54 6.79 6.08
N HIS A 45 -8.80 6.02 5.04
CA HIS A 45 -9.06 4.58 5.10
C HIS A 45 -7.79 3.79 4.77
N ALA A 46 -7.28 3.05 5.73
CA ALA A 46 -6.18 2.12 5.53
C ALA A 46 -6.71 0.73 5.16
N VAL A 47 -6.13 0.12 4.12
CA VAL A 47 -6.48 -1.23 3.68
C VAL A 47 -5.21 -2.08 3.68
N GLY A 48 -5.24 -3.24 4.32
CA GLY A 48 -4.08 -4.11 4.48
C GLY A 48 -3.16 -3.72 5.64
N LYS A 49 -1.85 -3.61 5.42
CA LYS A 49 -0.84 -3.33 6.45
C LYS A 49 -0.59 -1.84 6.69
N ILE A 50 -1.25 -0.95 6.02
CA ILE A 50 -1.00 0.50 6.11
C ILE A 50 -1.12 0.99 7.57
N GLY A 51 -2.17 0.58 8.28
CA GLY A 51 -2.32 0.95 9.69
C GLY A 51 -1.17 0.50 10.57
N ASP A 52 -0.64 -0.71 10.33
CA ASP A 52 0.51 -1.24 11.08
C ASP A 52 1.81 -0.49 10.74
N ILE A 53 1.99 -0.11 9.46
CA ILE A 53 3.18 0.63 8.98
C ILE A 53 3.24 2.02 9.58
N PHE A 54 2.11 2.72 9.61
CA PHE A 54 2.01 4.10 10.10
C PHE A 54 1.63 4.20 11.58
N SER A 55 1.55 3.08 12.31
CA SER A 55 1.13 3.03 13.73
C SER A 55 -0.22 3.70 13.97
N MET A 56 -1.14 3.55 13.04
CA MET A 56 -2.47 4.19 13.01
C MET A 56 -2.47 5.73 13.02
N ARG A 57 -1.31 6.36 12.84
CA ARG A 57 -1.22 7.81 12.87
C ARG A 57 -1.84 8.42 11.61
N GLY A 58 -2.79 9.34 11.80
CA GLY A 58 -3.53 9.97 10.70
C GLY A 58 -4.46 9.01 9.95
N ILE A 59 -4.91 7.92 10.58
CA ILE A 59 -5.77 6.89 9.98
C ILE A 59 -7.05 6.75 10.81
N ASP A 60 -8.19 6.84 10.14
CA ASP A 60 -9.52 6.81 10.76
C ASP A 60 -10.17 5.42 10.73
N ASP A 61 -9.95 4.65 9.65
CA ASP A 61 -10.53 3.32 9.44
C ASP A 61 -9.45 2.35 8.96
N LEU A 62 -9.53 1.09 9.40
CA LEU A 62 -8.58 0.04 9.02
C LEU A 62 -9.31 -1.25 8.63
N ARG A 63 -9.09 -1.69 7.38
CA ARG A 63 -9.62 -2.96 6.86
C ARG A 63 -8.49 -3.94 6.59
N LYS A 64 -8.63 -5.17 7.11
CA LYS A 64 -7.61 -6.22 6.99
C LYS A 64 -8.17 -7.44 6.26
N GLY A 65 -7.29 -8.20 5.63
CA GLY A 65 -7.64 -9.43 4.94
C GLY A 65 -6.52 -9.93 4.04
N LYS A 66 -6.81 -10.96 3.26
CA LYS A 66 -6.01 -11.36 2.11
C LYS A 66 -6.29 -10.44 0.93
N ASP A 67 -5.40 -10.41 -0.06
CA ASP A 67 -5.48 -9.47 -1.17
C ASP A 67 -6.85 -9.48 -1.88
N ALA A 68 -7.47 -10.63 -2.04
CA ALA A 68 -8.82 -10.73 -2.63
C ALA A 68 -9.91 -10.03 -1.78
N VAL A 69 -9.82 -10.11 -0.45
CA VAL A 69 -10.72 -9.40 0.48
C VAL A 69 -10.40 -7.91 0.50
N LEU A 70 -9.11 -7.56 0.43
CA LEU A 70 -8.68 -6.16 0.38
C LEU A 70 -9.19 -5.47 -0.90
N MET A 71 -9.16 -6.14 -2.06
CA MET A 71 -9.74 -5.60 -3.31
C MET A 71 -11.24 -5.40 -3.21
N GLN A 72 -11.98 -6.28 -2.50
CA GLN A 72 -13.40 -6.04 -2.20
C GLN A 72 -13.59 -4.78 -1.35
N HIS A 73 -12.80 -4.62 -0.29
CA HIS A 73 -12.84 -3.42 0.56
C HIS A 73 -12.51 -2.13 -0.21
N ILE A 74 -11.56 -2.19 -1.14
CA ILE A 74 -11.23 -1.04 -2.00
C ILE A 74 -12.43 -0.71 -2.91
N GLY A 75 -13.07 -1.72 -3.50
CA GLY A 75 -14.27 -1.55 -4.31
C GLY A 75 -15.44 -0.96 -3.54
N ASP A 76 -15.69 -1.44 -2.30
CA ASP A 76 -16.71 -0.88 -1.42
C ASP A 76 -16.43 0.58 -1.06
N LEU A 77 -15.15 0.91 -0.80
CA LEU A 77 -14.74 2.29 -0.49
C LEU A 77 -14.84 3.21 -1.70
N ALA A 78 -14.55 2.72 -2.91
CA ALA A 78 -14.72 3.50 -4.13
C ALA A 78 -16.18 3.93 -4.36
N GLU A 79 -17.15 3.11 -3.92
CA GLU A 79 -18.58 3.42 -4.05
C GLU A 79 -19.16 4.18 -2.84
N GLN A 80 -18.56 4.06 -1.64
CA GLN A 80 -19.22 4.46 -0.38
C GLN A 80 -18.45 5.51 0.42
N ALA A 81 -17.16 5.72 0.16
CA ALA A 81 -16.37 6.69 0.90
C ALA A 81 -16.89 8.12 0.64
N ALA A 82 -16.74 8.97 1.64
CA ALA A 82 -17.09 10.37 1.51
C ALA A 82 -16.20 11.05 0.46
N ASP A 83 -16.74 12.06 -0.23
CA ASP A 83 -15.98 12.89 -1.16
C ASP A 83 -14.73 13.48 -0.48
N GLY A 84 -13.60 13.38 -1.18
CA GLY A 84 -12.29 13.78 -0.70
C GLY A 84 -11.66 12.84 0.32
N ALA A 85 -12.20 11.63 0.53
CA ALA A 85 -11.54 10.62 1.34
C ALA A 85 -10.25 10.11 0.67
N PHE A 86 -9.30 9.65 1.49
CA PHE A 86 -8.08 9.01 1.04
C PHE A 86 -8.09 7.53 1.38
N VAL A 87 -8.05 6.67 0.39
CA VAL A 87 -7.93 5.21 0.55
C VAL A 87 -6.49 4.81 0.26
N PHE A 88 -5.78 4.33 1.28
CA PHE A 88 -4.40 3.85 1.13
C PHE A 88 -4.35 2.34 1.33
N ALA A 89 -4.07 1.62 0.26
CA ALA A 89 -4.08 0.16 0.24
C ALA A 89 -2.67 -0.44 0.06
N ASN A 90 -2.44 -1.60 0.70
CA ASN A 90 -1.23 -2.40 0.52
C ASN A 90 -1.60 -3.87 0.33
N LEU A 91 -1.45 -4.38 -0.89
CA LEU A 91 -1.65 -5.78 -1.25
C LEU A 91 -0.34 -6.53 -1.04
N VAL A 92 -0.27 -7.36 0.00
CA VAL A 92 1.01 -7.89 0.49
C VAL A 92 1.36 -9.27 -0.03
N GLU A 93 0.44 -9.98 -0.69
CA GLU A 93 0.68 -11.36 -1.13
C GLU A 93 1.72 -11.42 -2.26
N PHE A 94 1.84 -10.38 -3.08
CA PHE A 94 2.94 -10.24 -4.06
C PHE A 94 4.31 -10.44 -3.42
N ASP A 95 4.53 -9.78 -2.29
CA ASP A 95 5.78 -9.85 -1.54
C ASP A 95 5.87 -11.13 -0.70
N SER A 96 4.88 -11.37 0.17
CA SER A 96 4.96 -12.40 1.21
C SER A 96 4.76 -13.82 0.70
N GLU A 97 3.91 -14.02 -0.30
CA GLU A 97 3.57 -15.35 -0.81
C GLU A 97 4.40 -15.75 -2.03
N TYR A 98 4.76 -14.78 -2.89
CA TYR A 98 5.41 -15.08 -4.16
C TYR A 98 6.83 -14.52 -4.23
N GLY A 99 7.04 -13.27 -3.87
CA GLY A 99 8.35 -12.61 -3.93
C GLY A 99 9.39 -13.27 -3.01
N HIS A 100 9.15 -13.29 -1.71
CA HIS A 100 10.03 -13.91 -0.72
C HIS A 100 10.14 -15.44 -0.86
N ARG A 101 9.14 -16.10 -1.42
CA ARG A 101 9.13 -17.55 -1.65
C ARG A 101 9.76 -17.96 -2.98
N ARG A 102 10.17 -16.97 -3.77
CA ARG A 102 10.79 -17.22 -5.08
C ARG A 102 9.92 -18.08 -6.01
N ASP A 103 8.64 -17.72 -6.06
CA ASP A 103 7.65 -18.35 -6.94
C ASP A 103 7.27 -17.42 -8.11
N PRO A 104 8.05 -17.38 -9.19
CA PRO A 104 7.76 -16.52 -10.34
C PRO A 104 6.47 -16.89 -11.06
N ALA A 105 6.09 -18.17 -11.06
CA ALA A 105 4.85 -18.62 -11.69
C ALA A 105 3.63 -18.15 -10.90
N GLY A 106 3.67 -18.26 -9.56
CA GLY A 106 2.63 -17.74 -8.68
C GLY A 106 2.55 -16.21 -8.75
N TYR A 107 3.69 -15.52 -8.81
CA TYR A 107 3.75 -14.06 -8.96
C TYR A 107 3.06 -13.62 -10.26
N GLY A 108 3.36 -14.27 -11.38
CA GLY A 108 2.73 -13.98 -12.68
C GLY A 108 1.21 -14.20 -12.65
N LYS A 109 0.74 -15.32 -12.09
CA LYS A 109 -0.70 -15.58 -11.91
C LYS A 109 -1.38 -14.55 -11.00
N HIS A 110 -0.68 -14.07 -9.97
CA HIS A 110 -1.22 -13.05 -9.08
C HIS A 110 -1.30 -11.68 -9.76
N LEU A 111 -0.39 -11.37 -10.69
CA LEU A 111 -0.50 -10.19 -11.56
C LEU A 111 -1.73 -10.28 -12.50
N GLU A 112 -1.95 -11.43 -13.12
CA GLU A 112 -3.14 -11.66 -13.98
C GLU A 112 -4.44 -11.53 -13.16
N TRP A 113 -4.44 -12.06 -11.93
CA TRP A 113 -5.56 -11.90 -11.01
C TRP A 113 -5.78 -10.43 -10.63
N PHE A 114 -4.71 -9.70 -10.34
CA PHE A 114 -4.79 -8.28 -9.97
C PHE A 114 -5.30 -7.43 -11.15
N ASP A 115 -4.86 -7.72 -12.37
CA ASP A 115 -5.35 -7.04 -13.58
C ASP A 115 -6.87 -7.22 -13.74
N ALA A 116 -7.38 -8.44 -13.55
CA ALA A 116 -8.81 -8.71 -13.57
C ALA A 116 -9.56 -7.97 -12.43
N ALA A 117 -9.01 -7.99 -11.21
CA ALA A 117 -9.60 -7.27 -10.08
C ALA A 117 -9.60 -5.75 -10.29
N LEU A 118 -8.60 -5.23 -10.99
CA LEU A 118 -8.53 -3.82 -11.36
C LEU A 118 -9.58 -3.46 -12.42
N ALA A 119 -9.83 -4.35 -13.38
CA ALA A 119 -10.90 -4.19 -14.36
C ALA A 119 -12.30 -4.12 -13.70
N ASP A 120 -12.50 -4.85 -12.58
CA ASP A 120 -13.73 -4.79 -11.78
C ASP A 120 -13.81 -3.52 -10.90
N LEU A 121 -12.68 -2.94 -10.52
CA LEU A 121 -12.60 -1.72 -9.71
C LEU A 121 -12.86 -0.45 -10.54
N LEU A 122 -12.27 -0.36 -11.74
CA LEU A 122 -12.30 0.87 -12.55
C LEU A 122 -13.71 1.42 -12.80
N PRO A 123 -14.75 0.60 -13.09
CA PRO A 123 -16.12 1.08 -13.27
C PRO A 123 -16.78 1.64 -12.01
N LYS A 124 -16.23 1.39 -10.82
CA LYS A 124 -16.73 1.87 -9.53
C LYS A 124 -16.20 3.25 -9.16
N LEU A 125 -15.17 3.71 -9.86
CA LEU A 125 -14.59 5.02 -9.63
C LEU A 125 -15.48 6.13 -10.21
N HIS A 126 -15.59 7.22 -9.49
CA HIS A 126 -16.24 8.44 -9.97
C HIS A 126 -15.32 9.22 -10.92
N SER A 127 -15.88 10.14 -11.68
CA SER A 127 -15.16 10.89 -12.72
C SER A 127 -14.05 11.79 -12.19
N ASP A 128 -14.10 12.13 -10.92
CA ASP A 128 -13.16 12.97 -10.19
C ASP A 128 -12.24 12.19 -9.22
N ASP A 129 -12.36 10.87 -9.20
CA ASP A 129 -11.45 10.02 -8.44
C ASP A 129 -10.06 9.94 -9.09
N LEU A 130 -9.04 9.88 -8.25
CA LEU A 130 -7.66 9.62 -8.63
C LEU A 130 -7.24 8.24 -8.13
N LEU A 131 -6.98 7.31 -9.03
CA LEU A 131 -6.38 6.02 -8.69
C LEU A 131 -4.89 6.03 -9.04
N ILE A 132 -4.04 5.72 -8.07
CA ILE A 132 -2.61 5.52 -8.25
C ILE A 132 -2.26 4.08 -7.89
N VAL A 133 -1.69 3.35 -8.84
CA VAL A 133 -1.15 1.99 -8.64
C VAL A 133 0.35 2.05 -8.73
N THR A 134 1.03 1.62 -7.68
CA THR A 134 2.49 1.59 -7.60
C THR A 134 2.95 0.46 -6.66
N ALA A 135 4.25 0.37 -6.40
CA ALA A 135 4.80 -0.51 -5.37
C ALA A 135 5.77 0.29 -4.48
N ASP A 136 5.97 -0.18 -3.26
CA ASP A 136 6.88 0.43 -2.27
C ASP A 136 8.33 -0.01 -2.46
N HIS A 137 8.57 -1.19 -3.04
CA HIS A 137 9.88 -1.74 -3.41
C HIS A 137 9.75 -2.82 -4.47
N GLY A 138 10.89 -3.30 -4.99
CA GLY A 138 10.98 -4.48 -5.82
C GLY A 138 11.14 -5.76 -4.98
N ASN A 139 10.67 -6.86 -5.51
CA ASN A 139 10.95 -8.20 -5.00
C ASN A 139 10.93 -9.20 -6.15
N ASP A 140 12.07 -9.29 -6.88
CA ASP A 140 12.20 -10.19 -8.02
C ASP A 140 12.19 -11.66 -7.57
N PRO A 141 11.15 -12.44 -7.92
CA PRO A 141 11.04 -13.83 -7.49
C PRO A 141 12.05 -14.76 -8.19
N THR A 142 12.82 -14.25 -9.16
CA THR A 142 13.89 -15.02 -9.83
C THR A 142 15.27 -14.75 -9.23
N TRP A 143 15.40 -13.74 -8.36
CA TRP A 143 16.67 -13.38 -7.76
C TRP A 143 17.13 -14.38 -6.68
N ALA A 144 18.45 -14.48 -6.49
CA ALA A 144 19.02 -15.32 -5.44
C ALA A 144 18.73 -14.77 -4.03
N GLY A 145 18.55 -15.64 -3.04
CA GLY A 145 18.23 -15.27 -1.66
C GLY A 145 16.73 -14.98 -1.47
N THR A 146 16.39 -14.38 -0.34
CA THR A 146 15.00 -14.13 0.08
C THR A 146 14.71 -12.65 0.39
N ASP A 147 15.69 -11.77 0.18
CA ASP A 147 15.55 -10.35 0.45
C ASP A 147 14.86 -9.63 -0.73
N HIS A 148 14.37 -8.43 -0.45
CA HIS A 148 13.86 -7.54 -1.49
C HIS A 148 14.94 -7.18 -2.49
N THR A 149 14.54 -6.90 -3.71
CA THR A 149 15.43 -6.47 -4.78
C THR A 149 15.27 -5.00 -5.07
N ARG A 150 16.30 -4.39 -5.68
CA ARG A 150 16.34 -2.95 -5.92
C ARG A 150 16.00 -2.66 -7.38
N GLU A 151 14.73 -2.50 -7.64
CA GLU A 151 14.23 -2.12 -8.97
C GLU A 151 13.51 -0.77 -8.93
N ARG A 152 13.31 -0.22 -10.11
CA ARG A 152 12.31 0.82 -10.33
C ARG A 152 10.94 0.16 -10.32
N VAL A 153 10.02 0.72 -9.54
CA VAL A 153 8.63 0.24 -9.49
C VAL A 153 7.78 0.99 -10.51
N PRO A 154 6.70 0.37 -11.03
CA PRO A 154 5.77 1.05 -11.91
C PRO A 154 5.00 2.14 -11.19
N ILE A 155 4.51 3.11 -11.94
CA ILE A 155 3.46 4.02 -11.50
C ILE A 155 2.44 4.17 -12.62
N LEU A 156 1.19 3.81 -12.32
CA LEU A 156 0.04 3.93 -13.21
C LEU A 156 -0.97 4.85 -12.55
N VAL A 157 -1.50 5.80 -13.30
CA VAL A 157 -2.43 6.80 -12.78
C VAL A 157 -3.67 6.85 -13.67
N HIS A 158 -4.84 6.76 -13.05
CA HIS A 158 -6.15 6.94 -13.69
C HIS A 158 -6.86 8.14 -13.08
N GLY A 159 -7.61 8.87 -13.89
CA GLY A 159 -8.38 10.06 -13.47
C GLY A 159 -7.81 11.41 -13.94
N VAL A 160 -6.62 11.42 -14.60
CA VAL A 160 -5.93 12.67 -15.00
C VAL A 160 -5.61 12.78 -16.49
N GLY A 161 -6.16 11.87 -17.30
CA GLY A 161 -5.87 11.79 -18.72
C GLY A 161 -4.50 11.16 -19.05
N ALA A 162 -4.22 11.03 -20.34
CA ALA A 162 -2.99 10.37 -20.82
C ALA A 162 -1.78 11.31 -20.68
N LYS A 163 -0.78 10.90 -19.88
CA LYS A 163 0.45 11.64 -19.64
C LYS A 163 1.60 10.68 -19.36
N ALA A 164 2.76 10.90 -19.99
CA ALA A 164 3.98 10.19 -19.64
C ALA A 164 4.65 10.88 -18.45
N LEU A 165 4.73 10.18 -17.31
CA LEU A 165 5.31 10.73 -16.08
C LEU A 165 6.85 10.68 -16.06
N GLY A 166 7.44 9.74 -16.82
CA GLY A 166 8.88 9.50 -16.76
C GLY A 166 9.29 8.91 -15.41
N GLN A 167 10.50 9.24 -14.95
CA GLN A 167 10.99 8.82 -13.64
C GLN A 167 10.68 9.89 -12.60
N ILE A 168 9.96 9.49 -11.54
CA ILE A 168 9.59 10.35 -10.41
C ILE A 168 10.07 9.75 -9.08
N GLY A 169 10.05 10.53 -8.01
CA GLY A 169 10.36 10.07 -6.67
C GLY A 169 9.12 9.58 -5.91
N PHE A 170 9.30 8.72 -4.92
CA PHE A 170 8.19 8.29 -4.04
C PHE A 170 7.50 9.48 -3.34
N VAL A 171 8.27 10.50 -2.98
CA VAL A 171 7.75 11.71 -2.34
C VAL A 171 6.77 12.49 -3.23
N ASP A 172 6.88 12.34 -4.55
CA ASP A 172 6.01 13.02 -5.53
C ASP A 172 4.59 12.43 -5.52
N VAL A 173 4.44 11.17 -5.11
CA VAL A 173 3.12 10.53 -4.94
C VAL A 173 2.34 11.24 -3.83
N ALA A 174 2.96 11.49 -2.67
CA ALA A 174 2.31 12.19 -1.56
C ALA A 174 1.95 13.63 -1.95
N ALA A 175 2.84 14.34 -2.64
CA ALA A 175 2.59 15.69 -3.14
C ALA A 175 1.42 15.73 -4.15
N SER A 176 1.30 14.71 -4.99
CA SER A 176 0.20 14.59 -5.97
C SER A 176 -1.13 14.28 -5.31
N ILE A 177 -1.16 13.38 -4.31
CA ILE A 177 -2.36 13.11 -3.51
C ILE A 177 -2.83 14.39 -2.82
N ALA A 178 -1.92 15.12 -2.16
CA ALA A 178 -2.25 16.38 -1.50
C ALA A 178 -2.81 17.44 -2.47
N ALA A 179 -2.22 17.53 -3.67
CA ALA A 179 -2.70 18.45 -4.71
C ALA A 179 -4.09 18.07 -5.21
N HIS A 180 -4.34 16.77 -5.46
CA HIS A 180 -5.65 16.27 -5.90
C HIS A 180 -6.72 16.54 -4.86
N LEU A 181 -6.47 16.22 -3.61
CA LEU A 181 -7.40 16.43 -2.51
C LEU A 181 -7.48 17.90 -2.07
N ASN A 182 -6.67 18.79 -2.63
CA ASN A 182 -6.59 20.20 -2.25
C ASN A 182 -6.40 20.38 -0.73
N VAL A 183 -5.45 19.63 -0.15
CA VAL A 183 -5.10 19.74 1.27
C VAL A 183 -3.77 20.46 1.44
N PRO A 184 -3.57 21.24 2.52
CA PRO A 184 -2.27 21.86 2.83
C PRO A 184 -1.20 20.77 2.97
N TYR A 185 -0.05 20.96 2.31
CA TYR A 185 1.03 19.96 2.33
C TYR A 185 2.38 20.66 2.47
N ALA A 186 3.09 20.38 3.56
CA ALA A 186 4.42 20.89 3.85
C ALA A 186 5.52 19.82 3.71
N GLY A 187 5.17 18.66 3.15
CA GLY A 187 6.12 17.57 2.90
C GLY A 187 6.99 17.81 1.67
N GLN A 188 7.86 16.86 1.41
CA GLN A 188 8.73 16.86 0.24
C GLN A 188 7.97 16.37 -1.02
N GLY A 189 8.56 16.65 -2.18
CA GLY A 189 8.05 16.19 -3.48
C GLY A 189 7.37 17.28 -4.28
N LYS A 190 7.10 16.94 -5.53
CA LYS A 190 6.41 17.80 -6.48
C LYS A 190 5.26 17.02 -7.11
N SER A 191 4.07 17.62 -7.13
CA SER A 191 2.93 17.01 -7.82
C SER A 191 3.22 16.79 -9.29
N PHE A 192 2.82 15.64 -9.79
CA PHE A 192 2.87 15.28 -11.20
C PHE A 192 1.52 15.47 -11.91
N LEU A 193 0.51 15.97 -11.19
CA LEU A 193 -0.81 16.31 -11.74
C LEU A 193 -0.79 17.60 -12.52
#